data_920f10ff8d1b0cb937407b42437a0299
#
_entry.id   920f10ff8d1b0cb937407b42437a0299
#
_cell.length_a   1.000
_cell.length_b   1.000
_cell.length_c   1.000
_cell.angle_alpha   90.00
_cell.angle_beta   90.00
_cell.angle_gamma   90.00
#
_symmetry.space_group_name_H-M   'P 1'
#
loop_
_entity.id
_entity.type
_entity.pdbx_description
1 polymer ?
#
loop_
_entity_poly.entity_id
_entity_poly.type
_entity_poly.pdbx_seq_one_letter_code
_entity_poly.pdbx_strand_id
1 'polypeptide(L)'
;MDDTTLNFFDGETLTKMSRNEDSNTNIRRYTKADFDREVFSEDKDNADKLLSILQYKQNIILQGAPGVGKTYTAKRLAYMKMGYKDDSRLMQVQFHQSYTYEDFVMGLRPQSDGTFKFEAGPFYTFCKKAEVDPTKEYFMVIDEINRGNMSKILGEAFSLIEKDHRGEKITLKYNNIQFGVPKNLYIIGTMNTADRGLVQLDYALRRRFAFITLLPAYSSTGFRAIMARSQNVKFNRIARSIKDLNIEISKDDMLGPGFMIGHSYFCLGHKVTDEDLSNIIEYEIMPLLDEYWYDFPDKVERWHEKFTKILNG
;
A
#
# COMPACT_ATOMS: atom_id res chain seq x y z
N MET A 1 1.64 -49.58 -12.65
CA MET A 1 0.93 -48.39 -12.19
C MET A 1 1.94 -47.65 -11.36
N ASP A 2 2.68 -46.76 -11.99
CA ASP A 2 3.80 -46.07 -11.37
C ASP A 2 3.32 -44.94 -10.50
N ASP A 3 3.70 -45.05 -9.24
CA ASP A 3 3.44 -44.09 -8.17
C ASP A 3 4.45 -42.95 -8.32
N THR A 4 4.25 -42.04 -9.29
CA THR A 4 4.99 -40.80 -9.40
C THR A 4 4.38 -39.79 -8.47
N THR A 5 4.59 -39.97 -7.17
CA THR A 5 4.45 -38.90 -6.17
C THR A 5 5.45 -37.81 -6.51
N LEU A 6 4.96 -36.77 -7.18
CA LEU A 6 5.70 -35.54 -7.44
C LEU A 6 6.10 -34.89 -6.11
N ASN A 7 7.34 -35.10 -5.69
CA ASN A 7 7.97 -34.37 -4.59
C ASN A 7 8.14 -32.90 -5.00
N PHE A 8 7.10 -32.11 -4.78
CA PHE A 8 7.17 -30.65 -4.84
C PHE A 8 7.76 -30.14 -3.52
N PHE A 9 8.98 -29.62 -3.61
CA PHE A 9 9.73 -29.08 -2.48
C PHE A 9 10.10 -30.12 -1.43
N ASP A 10 11.22 -30.79 -1.65
CA ASP A 10 11.93 -31.44 -0.57
C ASP A 10 12.44 -30.36 0.41
N GLY A 11 12.59 -30.74 1.68
CA GLY A 11 13.06 -29.81 2.72
C GLY A 11 14.46 -29.21 2.42
N GLU A 12 15.22 -29.77 1.48
CA GLU A 12 16.51 -29.26 1.01
C GLU A 12 16.36 -28.02 0.11
N THR A 13 15.34 -27.96 -0.74
CA THR A 13 15.09 -26.79 -1.61
C THR A 13 14.67 -25.58 -0.80
N LEU A 14 13.82 -25.76 0.22
CA LEU A 14 13.47 -24.70 1.17
C LEU A 14 14.67 -24.28 2.02
N THR A 15 15.50 -25.24 2.45
CA THR A 15 16.74 -24.97 3.21
C THR A 15 17.80 -24.28 2.36
N LYS A 16 17.88 -24.57 1.04
CA LYS A 16 18.77 -23.87 0.11
C LYS A 16 18.29 -22.45 -0.19
N MET A 17 16.97 -22.20 -0.30
CA MET A 17 16.43 -20.85 -0.42
C MET A 17 16.73 -20.01 0.83
N SER A 18 16.67 -20.59 2.03
CA SER A 18 17.01 -19.87 3.28
C SER A 18 18.52 -19.66 3.50
N ARG A 19 19.38 -20.47 2.86
CA ARG A 19 20.85 -20.35 3.00
C ARG A 19 21.53 -19.43 1.98
N ASN A 20 20.86 -19.07 0.88
CA ASN A 20 21.42 -18.17 -0.13
C ASN A 20 21.12 -16.68 0.10
N GLU A 21 20.43 -16.31 1.18
CA GLU A 21 20.16 -14.90 1.56
C GLU A 21 21.00 -14.43 2.76
N ASP A 22 22.17 -15.02 3.03
CA ASP A 22 23.20 -14.38 3.86
C ASP A 22 23.89 -13.23 3.11
N SER A 23 23.11 -12.36 2.49
CA SER A 23 23.53 -11.02 2.16
C SER A 23 23.39 -10.19 3.44
N ASN A 24 24.51 -9.67 3.91
CA ASN A 24 24.76 -8.75 5.01
C ASN A 24 23.79 -7.53 4.95
N THR A 25 22.48 -7.76 5.11
CA THR A 25 21.46 -6.71 5.21
C THR A 25 21.60 -6.12 6.60
N ASN A 26 22.08 -4.89 6.64
CA ASN A 26 22.21 -4.06 7.83
C ASN A 26 20.80 -3.85 8.43
N ILE A 27 20.26 -4.85 9.14
CA ILE A 27 18.95 -4.82 9.79
C ILE A 27 18.97 -3.72 10.84
N ARG A 28 18.43 -2.57 10.51
CA ARG A 28 18.40 -1.39 11.38
C ARG A 28 17.14 -1.43 12.25
N ARG A 29 17.31 -1.18 13.55
CA ARG A 29 16.18 -0.97 14.47
C ARG A 29 15.27 0.15 13.96
N TYR A 30 13.96 -0.06 14.03
CA TYR A 30 12.94 0.89 13.64
C TYR A 30 11.92 1.04 14.75
N THR A 31 11.75 2.25 15.25
CA THR A 31 10.95 2.57 16.43
C THR A 31 9.70 3.39 16.05
N LYS A 32 8.78 3.54 17.00
CA LYS A 32 7.67 4.50 16.87
C LYS A 32 8.16 5.92 16.57
N ALA A 33 9.25 6.37 17.20
CA ALA A 33 9.81 7.69 16.93
C ALA A 33 10.31 7.85 15.49
N ASP A 34 10.83 6.75 14.89
CA ASP A 34 11.19 6.73 13.46
C ASP A 34 9.95 6.82 12.59
N PHE A 35 8.88 6.10 12.94
CA PHE A 35 7.60 6.15 12.24
C PHE A 35 7.00 7.57 12.28
N ASP A 36 6.90 8.18 13.46
CA ASP A 36 6.34 9.53 13.65
C ASP A 36 7.14 10.61 12.91
N ARG A 37 8.44 10.38 12.71
CA ARG A 37 9.30 11.27 11.91
C ARG A 37 9.10 11.08 10.41
N GLU A 38 8.91 9.83 9.94
CA GLU A 38 8.84 9.49 8.53
C GLU A 38 7.41 9.57 7.97
N VAL A 39 6.40 9.24 8.76
CA VAL A 39 4.99 9.24 8.35
C VAL A 39 4.27 10.49 8.86
N PHE A 40 3.80 11.30 7.93
CA PHE A 40 3.14 12.55 8.29
C PHE A 40 1.66 12.32 8.61
N SER A 41 1.25 12.81 9.76
CA SER A 41 -0.14 12.82 10.22
C SER A 41 -0.40 14.07 11.06
N GLU A 42 -1.62 14.59 11.01
CA GLU A 42 -2.09 15.65 11.91
C GLU A 42 -2.57 15.07 13.24
N ASP A 43 -2.87 13.77 13.29
CA ASP A 43 -3.19 13.04 14.51
C ASP A 43 -1.90 12.57 15.21
N LYS A 44 -1.70 13.04 16.44
CA LYS A 44 -0.51 12.72 17.25
C LYS A 44 -0.44 11.24 17.67
N ASP A 45 -1.59 10.60 17.78
CA ASP A 45 -1.71 9.20 18.20
C ASP A 45 -1.81 8.23 17.02
N ASN A 46 -1.54 8.72 15.81
CA ASN A 46 -1.71 7.95 14.57
C ASN A 46 -0.93 6.62 14.60
N ALA A 47 0.33 6.63 15.04
CA ALA A 47 1.17 5.43 15.12
C ALA A 47 0.54 4.35 16.02
N ASP A 48 0.11 4.73 17.23
CA ASP A 48 -0.47 3.80 18.19
C ASP A 48 -1.83 3.26 17.70
N LYS A 49 -2.66 4.13 17.10
CA LYS A 49 -3.94 3.73 16.50
C LYS A 49 -3.74 2.71 15.38
N LEU A 50 -2.84 3.01 14.43
CA LEU A 50 -2.53 2.11 13.32
C LEU A 50 -2.01 0.76 13.82
N LEU A 51 -1.10 0.78 14.78
CA LEU A 51 -0.52 -0.44 15.37
C LEU A 51 -1.58 -1.25 16.10
N SER A 52 -2.42 -0.63 16.91
CA SER A 52 -3.52 -1.27 17.64
C SER A 52 -4.52 -1.93 16.70
N ILE A 53 -4.96 -1.22 15.65
CA ILE A 53 -5.90 -1.75 14.66
C ILE A 53 -5.27 -2.93 13.89
N LEU A 54 -3.99 -2.81 13.49
CA LEU A 54 -3.27 -3.88 12.82
C LEU A 54 -3.14 -5.13 13.69
N GLN A 55 -2.84 -4.98 14.97
CA GLN A 55 -2.79 -6.11 15.92
C GLN A 55 -4.17 -6.74 16.14
N TYR A 56 -5.21 -5.92 16.25
CA TYR A 56 -6.58 -6.38 16.45
C TYR A 56 -7.09 -7.20 15.28
N LYS A 57 -6.91 -6.69 14.04
CA LYS A 57 -7.54 -7.27 12.83
C LYS A 57 -6.61 -8.12 11.99
N GLN A 58 -5.29 -7.94 12.06
CA GLN A 58 -4.22 -8.51 11.22
C GLN A 58 -4.30 -8.12 9.74
N ASN A 59 -5.47 -7.72 9.23
CA ASN A 59 -5.67 -7.25 7.86
C ASN A 59 -6.23 -5.83 7.91
N ILE A 60 -5.56 -4.89 7.27
CA ILE A 60 -6.02 -3.50 7.17
C ILE A 60 -5.94 -3.00 5.73
N ILE A 61 -6.77 -2.02 5.41
CA ILE A 61 -6.69 -1.26 4.16
C ILE A 61 -6.46 0.20 4.51
N LEU A 62 -5.33 0.74 4.05
CA LEU A 62 -5.05 2.17 4.09
C LEU A 62 -5.65 2.81 2.84
N GLN A 63 -6.72 3.57 3.01
CA GLN A 63 -7.41 4.25 1.92
C GLN A 63 -7.22 5.76 2.00
N GLY A 64 -7.37 6.45 0.88
CA GLY A 64 -7.31 7.91 0.85
C GLY A 64 -6.98 8.46 -0.52
N ALA A 65 -6.95 9.78 -0.61
CA ALA A 65 -6.66 10.51 -1.82
C ALA A 65 -5.27 10.19 -2.41
N PRO A 66 -5.02 10.47 -3.69
CA PRO A 66 -3.68 10.39 -4.28
C PRO A 66 -2.68 11.27 -3.50
N GLY A 67 -1.46 10.78 -3.35
CA GLY A 67 -0.40 11.57 -2.70
C GLY A 67 -0.47 11.72 -1.18
N VAL A 68 -1.30 10.94 -0.45
CA VAL A 68 -1.32 10.96 1.04
C VAL A 68 -0.30 9.99 1.66
N GLY A 69 0.49 9.27 0.85
CA GLY A 69 1.56 8.40 1.34
C GLY A 69 1.11 7.01 1.81
N LYS A 70 0.04 6.43 1.24
CA LYS A 70 -0.52 5.12 1.63
C LYS A 70 0.51 3.99 1.64
N THR A 71 1.15 3.72 0.49
CA THR A 71 2.16 2.66 0.34
C THR A 71 3.38 2.91 1.23
N TYR A 72 3.77 4.17 1.36
CA TYR A 72 4.86 4.58 2.24
C TYR A 72 4.53 4.25 3.70
N THR A 73 3.33 4.61 4.16
CA THR A 73 2.83 4.32 5.51
C THR A 73 2.72 2.82 5.75
N ALA A 74 2.23 2.04 4.78
CA ALA A 74 2.11 0.58 4.90
C ALA A 74 3.44 -0.08 5.24
N LYS A 75 4.51 0.27 4.52
CA LYS A 75 5.86 -0.26 4.78
C LYS A 75 6.39 0.16 6.14
N ARG A 76 6.23 1.43 6.52
CA ARG A 76 6.72 1.95 7.81
C ARG A 76 5.95 1.34 8.98
N LEU A 77 4.67 1.09 8.81
CA LEU A 77 3.88 0.39 9.82
C LEU A 77 4.35 -1.05 10.02
N ALA A 78 4.69 -1.75 8.94
CA ALA A 78 5.29 -3.08 9.00
C ALA A 78 6.62 -3.05 9.75
N TYR A 79 7.54 -2.13 9.44
CA TYR A 79 8.82 -1.98 10.14
C TYR A 79 8.63 -1.64 11.61
N MET A 80 7.70 -0.73 11.93
CA MET A 80 7.40 -0.36 13.32
C MET A 80 6.89 -1.56 14.12
N LYS A 81 6.01 -2.37 13.53
CA LYS A 81 5.50 -3.58 14.16
C LYS A 81 6.58 -4.64 14.33
N MET A 82 7.48 -4.82 13.35
CA MET A 82 8.65 -5.70 13.43
C MET A 82 9.71 -5.22 14.44
N GLY A 83 9.77 -3.92 14.73
CA GLY A 83 10.84 -3.27 15.46
C GLY A 83 12.14 -3.05 14.66
N TYR A 84 12.17 -3.44 13.40
CA TYR A 84 13.34 -3.40 12.51
C TYR A 84 12.92 -3.11 11.05
N LYS A 85 13.83 -2.47 10.29
CA LYS A 85 13.76 -2.42 8.82
C LYS A 85 14.34 -3.74 8.29
N ASP A 86 13.45 -4.69 8.04
CA ASP A 86 13.80 -6.02 7.54
C ASP A 86 12.93 -6.36 6.33
N ASP A 87 13.46 -6.09 5.14
CA ASP A 87 12.75 -6.33 3.87
C ASP A 87 12.57 -7.82 3.56
N SER A 88 13.34 -8.71 4.20
CA SER A 88 13.18 -10.15 4.02
C SER A 88 11.84 -10.68 4.55
N ARG A 89 11.23 -9.96 5.50
CA ARG A 89 9.92 -10.26 6.10
C ARG A 89 8.80 -9.37 5.59
N LEU A 90 9.07 -8.59 4.53
CA LEU A 90 8.09 -7.73 3.87
C LEU A 90 8.02 -8.10 2.39
N MET A 91 6.84 -8.45 1.91
CA MET A 91 6.56 -8.65 0.49
C MET A 91 5.60 -7.58 0.01
N GLN A 92 5.90 -6.98 -1.14
CA GLN A 92 5.01 -6.04 -1.79
C GLN A 92 4.58 -6.59 -3.14
N VAL A 93 3.27 -6.53 -3.39
CA VAL A 93 2.66 -6.85 -4.69
C VAL A 93 1.71 -5.72 -5.07
N GLN A 94 1.49 -5.52 -6.36
CA GLN A 94 0.51 -4.56 -6.86
C GLN A 94 -0.56 -5.30 -7.65
N PHE A 95 -1.84 -5.06 -7.32
CA PHE A 95 -2.94 -5.64 -8.07
C PHE A 95 -3.27 -4.80 -9.30
N HIS A 96 -3.74 -5.48 -10.33
CA HIS A 96 -4.30 -4.93 -11.56
C HIS A 96 -5.52 -5.76 -12.00
N GLN A 97 -6.30 -5.26 -12.93
CA GLN A 97 -7.57 -5.88 -13.33
C GLN A 97 -7.44 -7.33 -13.83
N SER A 98 -6.30 -7.67 -14.44
CA SER A 98 -6.02 -9.02 -14.95
C SER A 98 -5.30 -9.93 -13.94
N TYR A 99 -5.14 -9.52 -12.67
CA TYR A 99 -4.47 -10.35 -11.66
C TYR A 99 -5.37 -11.52 -11.27
N THR A 100 -4.82 -12.74 -11.31
CA THR A 100 -5.59 -13.98 -11.16
C THR A 100 -5.15 -14.81 -9.95
N TYR A 101 -5.90 -15.87 -9.65
CA TYR A 101 -5.52 -16.88 -8.66
C TYR A 101 -4.19 -17.55 -9.03
N GLU A 102 -4.03 -17.85 -10.33
CA GLU A 102 -2.83 -18.47 -10.88
C GLU A 102 -1.59 -17.59 -10.74
N ASP A 103 -1.75 -16.27 -10.71
CA ASP A 103 -0.65 -15.34 -10.50
C ASP A 103 -0.30 -15.18 -9.02
N PHE A 104 -1.28 -15.31 -8.13
CA PHE A 104 -1.11 -14.97 -6.73
C PHE A 104 -0.91 -16.17 -5.80
N VAL A 105 -1.70 -17.21 -6.01
CA VAL A 105 -1.68 -18.41 -5.16
C VAL A 105 -0.89 -19.54 -5.82
N MET A 106 -1.38 -20.07 -6.94
CA MET A 106 -0.77 -21.17 -7.63
C MET A 106 -1.39 -21.35 -9.03
N GLY A 107 -0.59 -21.59 -10.04
CA GLY A 107 -1.06 -21.80 -11.41
C GLY A 107 -0.24 -22.79 -12.21
N LEU A 108 -0.85 -23.32 -13.28
CA LEU A 108 -0.17 -24.11 -14.31
C LEU A 108 0.51 -23.15 -15.28
N ARG A 109 1.83 -23.27 -15.42
CA ARG A 109 2.62 -22.46 -16.36
C ARG A 109 3.24 -23.34 -17.45
N PRO A 110 3.14 -22.92 -18.74
CA PRO A 110 3.80 -23.61 -19.82
C PRO A 110 5.32 -23.50 -19.69
N GLN A 111 6.00 -24.62 -19.91
CA GLN A 111 7.45 -24.68 -19.90
C GLN A 111 7.99 -24.62 -21.34
N SER A 112 9.29 -24.33 -21.52
CA SER A 112 9.95 -24.24 -22.81
C SER A 112 9.97 -25.56 -23.60
N ASP A 113 9.78 -26.69 -22.92
CA ASP A 113 9.71 -28.05 -23.51
C ASP A 113 8.28 -28.45 -23.93
N GLY A 114 7.30 -27.52 -23.83
CA GLY A 114 5.89 -27.76 -24.14
C GLY A 114 5.09 -28.47 -23.05
N THR A 115 5.69 -28.77 -21.91
CA THR A 115 5.00 -29.33 -20.75
C THR A 115 4.38 -28.20 -19.90
N PHE A 116 3.49 -28.57 -18.95
CA PHE A 116 2.93 -27.64 -17.97
C PHE A 116 3.44 -28.01 -16.58
N LYS A 117 3.86 -26.99 -15.82
CA LYS A 117 4.29 -27.17 -14.44
C LYS A 117 3.48 -26.26 -13.52
N PHE A 118 3.16 -26.79 -12.32
CA PHE A 118 2.61 -25.94 -11.26
C PHE A 118 3.68 -25.00 -10.72
N GLU A 119 3.37 -23.71 -10.70
CA GLU A 119 4.21 -22.70 -10.08
C GLU A 119 3.46 -22.04 -8.91
N ALA A 120 4.17 -21.90 -7.80
CA ALA A 120 3.65 -21.22 -6.62
C ALA A 120 3.69 -19.70 -6.82
N GLY A 121 2.57 -19.04 -6.58
CA GLY A 121 2.48 -17.59 -6.59
C GLY A 121 3.09 -16.95 -5.33
N PRO A 122 3.23 -15.60 -5.32
CA PRO A 122 3.85 -14.87 -4.23
C PRO A 122 3.12 -15.06 -2.88
N PHE A 123 1.80 -15.14 -2.88
CA PHE A 123 1.04 -15.37 -1.65
C PHE A 123 1.35 -16.73 -1.02
N TYR A 124 1.31 -17.80 -1.82
CA TYR A 124 1.63 -19.14 -1.36
C TYR A 124 3.06 -19.21 -0.80
N THR A 125 4.03 -18.73 -1.59
CA THR A 125 5.45 -18.76 -1.22
C THR A 125 5.71 -17.98 0.07
N PHE A 126 5.09 -16.81 0.22
CA PHE A 126 5.28 -15.98 1.40
C PHE A 126 4.59 -16.56 2.65
N CYS A 127 3.42 -17.19 2.49
CA CYS A 127 2.79 -17.95 3.57
C CYS A 127 3.70 -19.09 4.05
N LYS A 128 4.31 -19.84 3.12
CA LYS A 128 5.26 -20.91 3.46
C LYS A 128 6.49 -20.39 4.18
N LYS A 129 7.04 -19.25 3.75
CA LYS A 129 8.17 -18.58 4.45
C LYS A 129 7.79 -18.21 5.88
N ALA A 130 6.62 -17.63 6.09
CA ALA A 130 6.14 -17.27 7.41
C ALA A 130 5.80 -18.49 8.30
N GLU A 131 5.32 -19.61 7.71
CA GLU A 131 5.01 -20.86 8.42
C GLU A 131 6.28 -21.50 9.02
N VAL A 132 7.42 -21.40 8.33
CA VAL A 132 8.71 -21.96 8.78
C VAL A 132 9.33 -21.17 9.93
N ASP A 133 9.02 -19.88 10.07
CA ASP A 133 9.55 -19.00 11.12
C ASP A 133 8.41 -18.38 11.95
N PRO A 134 7.70 -19.17 12.77
CA PRO A 134 6.47 -18.73 13.46
C PRO A 134 6.73 -17.73 14.59
N THR A 135 7.99 -17.52 14.98
CA THR A 135 8.39 -16.59 16.05
C THR A 135 8.53 -15.16 15.56
N LYS A 136 8.64 -14.96 14.25
CA LYS A 136 8.77 -13.64 13.62
C LYS A 136 7.51 -13.26 12.86
N GLU A 137 7.23 -11.98 12.79
CA GLU A 137 6.09 -11.43 12.08
C GLU A 137 6.45 -11.11 10.63
N TYR A 138 5.55 -11.43 9.70
CA TYR A 138 5.67 -11.24 8.26
C TYR A 138 4.58 -10.33 7.76
N PHE A 139 4.87 -9.49 6.75
CA PHE A 139 3.95 -8.47 6.24
C PHE A 139 3.85 -8.54 4.72
N MET A 140 2.62 -8.68 4.24
CA MET A 140 2.31 -8.56 2.83
C MET A 140 1.61 -7.23 2.58
N VAL A 141 2.24 -6.37 1.77
CA VAL A 141 1.65 -5.12 1.30
C VAL A 141 1.07 -5.35 -0.09
N ILE A 142 -0.23 -5.08 -0.24
CA ILE A 142 -0.95 -5.21 -1.52
C ILE A 142 -1.35 -3.81 -1.98
N ASP A 143 -0.60 -3.27 -2.93
CA ASP A 143 -0.93 -1.97 -3.51
C ASP A 143 -2.11 -2.10 -4.49
N GLU A 144 -2.96 -1.06 -4.52
CA GLU A 144 -4.15 -0.99 -5.37
C GLU A 144 -5.05 -2.22 -5.21
N ILE A 145 -5.31 -2.62 -3.96
CA ILE A 145 -6.07 -3.85 -3.62
C ILE A 145 -7.47 -3.87 -4.26
N ASN A 146 -8.06 -2.70 -4.52
CA ASN A 146 -9.36 -2.54 -5.17
C ASN A 146 -9.33 -2.71 -6.69
N ARG A 147 -8.16 -2.79 -7.33
CA ARG A 147 -8.04 -3.05 -8.78
C ARG A 147 -8.19 -4.53 -9.11
N GLY A 148 -8.04 -5.42 -8.14
CA GLY A 148 -8.25 -6.85 -8.29
C GLY A 148 -9.48 -7.35 -7.56
N ASN A 149 -10.09 -8.43 -8.05
CA ASN A 149 -11.17 -9.12 -7.33
C ASN A 149 -10.56 -10.10 -6.31
N MET A 150 -10.43 -9.67 -5.06
CA MET A 150 -9.79 -10.45 -3.99
C MET A 150 -10.42 -11.83 -3.78
N SER A 151 -11.73 -11.96 -3.91
CA SER A 151 -12.42 -13.24 -3.75
C SER A 151 -12.04 -14.23 -4.85
N LYS A 152 -11.83 -13.74 -6.09
CA LYS A 152 -11.35 -14.57 -7.20
C LYS A 152 -9.86 -14.85 -7.11
N ILE A 153 -9.06 -13.85 -6.73
CA ILE A 153 -7.59 -13.94 -6.64
C ILE A 153 -7.15 -14.90 -5.53
N LEU A 154 -7.82 -14.91 -4.40
CA LEU A 154 -7.54 -15.83 -3.30
C LEU A 154 -8.30 -17.16 -3.38
N GLY A 155 -9.42 -17.18 -4.14
CA GLY A 155 -10.25 -18.39 -4.27
C GLY A 155 -10.65 -18.96 -2.91
N GLU A 156 -10.44 -20.26 -2.72
CA GLU A 156 -10.73 -20.97 -1.48
C GLU A 156 -9.90 -20.48 -0.27
N ALA A 157 -8.69 -19.93 -0.51
CA ALA A 157 -7.86 -19.37 0.55
C ALA A 157 -8.41 -18.05 1.13
N PHE A 158 -9.46 -17.47 0.51
CA PHE A 158 -10.03 -16.20 0.95
C PHE A 158 -10.63 -16.25 2.36
N SER A 159 -11.13 -17.39 2.80
CA SER A 159 -11.61 -17.56 4.19
C SER A 159 -10.45 -17.56 5.19
N LEU A 160 -9.30 -18.10 4.81
CA LEU A 160 -8.15 -18.29 5.70
C LEU A 160 -7.44 -17.00 6.08
N ILE A 161 -7.69 -15.88 5.37
CA ILE A 161 -7.13 -14.58 5.75
C ILE A 161 -7.84 -13.96 6.96
N GLU A 162 -9.04 -14.45 7.34
CA GLU A 162 -9.69 -14.00 8.58
C GLU A 162 -8.86 -14.43 9.80
N LYS A 163 -8.79 -13.55 10.80
CA LYS A 163 -7.96 -13.79 12.00
C LYS A 163 -8.28 -15.10 12.70
N ASP A 164 -9.57 -15.42 12.80
CA ASP A 164 -10.05 -16.62 13.52
C ASP A 164 -9.77 -17.93 12.76
N HIS A 165 -9.57 -17.85 11.42
CA HIS A 165 -9.24 -19.00 10.58
C HIS A 165 -7.73 -19.14 10.30
N ARG A 166 -6.89 -18.26 10.86
CA ARG A 166 -5.44 -18.34 10.70
C ARG A 166 -4.89 -19.61 11.33
N GLY A 167 -4.08 -20.34 10.54
CA GLY A 167 -3.50 -21.63 10.93
C GLY A 167 -4.38 -22.84 10.61
N GLU A 168 -5.64 -22.64 10.20
CA GLU A 168 -6.44 -23.72 9.62
C GLU A 168 -5.86 -24.10 8.24
N LYS A 169 -6.09 -25.36 7.84
CA LYS A 169 -5.62 -25.87 6.54
C LYS A 169 -6.78 -26.30 5.67
N ILE A 170 -6.69 -25.96 4.39
CA ILE A 170 -7.60 -26.40 3.34
C ILE A 170 -6.82 -27.11 2.26
N THR A 171 -7.50 -27.92 1.46
CA THR A 171 -6.93 -28.54 0.27
C THR A 171 -7.08 -27.57 -0.92
N LEU A 172 -5.97 -27.18 -1.56
CA LEU A 172 -6.01 -26.34 -2.75
C LEU A 172 -6.53 -27.13 -3.95
N LYS A 173 -7.33 -26.48 -4.79
CA LYS A 173 -8.06 -27.08 -5.90
C LYS A 173 -7.17 -27.74 -6.93
N TYR A 174 -6.02 -27.15 -7.25
CA TYR A 174 -5.23 -27.58 -8.40
C TYR A 174 -4.31 -28.78 -8.17
N ASN A 175 -3.86 -29.04 -6.95
CA ASN A 175 -2.86 -30.08 -6.69
C ASN A 175 -3.06 -30.86 -5.40
N ASN A 176 -4.21 -30.73 -4.77
CA ASN A 176 -4.55 -31.38 -3.49
C ASN A 176 -3.55 -31.12 -2.33
N ILE A 177 -2.78 -30.02 -2.41
CA ILE A 177 -1.85 -29.64 -1.34
C ILE A 177 -2.62 -28.99 -0.19
N GLN A 178 -2.23 -29.37 1.04
CA GLN A 178 -2.71 -28.71 2.24
C GLN A 178 -2.04 -27.34 2.39
N PHE A 179 -2.86 -26.29 2.44
CA PHE A 179 -2.42 -24.92 2.55
C PHE A 179 -3.13 -24.20 3.68
N GLY A 180 -2.42 -23.36 4.41
CA GLY A 180 -2.96 -22.51 5.46
C GLY A 180 -2.29 -21.14 5.46
N VAL A 181 -3.00 -20.14 5.94
CA VAL A 181 -2.42 -18.81 6.17
C VAL A 181 -1.91 -18.73 7.60
N PRO A 182 -0.60 -18.51 7.83
CA PRO A 182 -0.04 -18.58 9.17
C PRO A 182 -0.46 -17.40 10.06
N LYS A 183 -0.46 -17.62 11.38
CA LYS A 183 -0.91 -16.63 12.39
C LYS A 183 -0.01 -15.39 12.47
N ASN A 184 1.24 -15.50 12.07
CA ASN A 184 2.25 -14.45 12.10
C ASN A 184 2.31 -13.64 10.81
N LEU A 185 1.39 -13.83 9.85
CA LEU A 185 1.29 -13.04 8.62
C LEU A 185 0.27 -11.91 8.79
N TYR A 186 0.66 -10.69 8.46
CA TYR A 186 -0.19 -9.50 8.42
C TYR A 186 -0.38 -9.05 6.96
N ILE A 187 -1.57 -8.56 6.61
CA ILE A 187 -1.86 -8.06 5.26
C ILE A 187 -2.24 -6.58 5.35
N ILE A 188 -1.55 -5.74 4.59
CA ILE A 188 -1.80 -4.30 4.52
C ILE A 188 -2.12 -3.94 3.07
N GLY A 189 -3.39 -3.69 2.77
CA GLY A 189 -3.81 -3.19 1.47
C GLY A 189 -3.69 -1.67 1.37
N THR A 190 -3.46 -1.16 0.17
CA THR A 190 -3.65 0.27 -0.13
C THR A 190 -4.71 0.46 -1.19
N MET A 191 -5.46 1.57 -1.11
CA MET A 191 -6.55 1.87 -2.03
C MET A 191 -6.69 3.37 -2.27
N ASN A 192 -6.77 3.77 -3.54
CA ASN A 192 -7.13 5.12 -3.92
C ASN A 192 -8.64 5.31 -3.83
N THR A 193 -9.07 6.36 -3.13
CA THR A 193 -10.52 6.69 -3.01
C THR A 193 -11.04 7.50 -4.18
N ALA A 194 -10.17 8.12 -4.98
CA ALA A 194 -10.53 8.86 -6.18
C ALA A 194 -10.94 7.97 -7.36
N ASP A 195 -10.50 6.71 -7.38
CA ASP A 195 -10.74 5.77 -8.50
C ASP A 195 -12.21 5.28 -8.51
N ARG A 196 -13.13 6.04 -9.11
CA ARG A 196 -14.58 5.76 -9.14
C ARG A 196 -14.98 4.57 -10.01
N GLY A 197 -14.18 4.21 -11.01
CA GLY A 197 -14.46 3.16 -12.00
C GLY A 197 -14.06 1.75 -11.58
N LEU A 198 -13.52 1.56 -10.38
CA LEU A 198 -13.00 0.27 -9.93
C LEU A 198 -14.04 -0.57 -9.22
N VAL A 199 -13.78 -1.87 -9.13
CA VAL A 199 -14.64 -2.87 -8.52
C VAL A 199 -15.09 -2.39 -7.14
N GLN A 200 -16.41 -2.30 -6.91
CA GLN A 200 -16.95 -2.08 -5.57
C GLN A 200 -16.38 -3.18 -4.67
N LEU A 201 -15.73 -2.77 -3.59
CA LEU A 201 -15.21 -3.70 -2.62
C LEU A 201 -16.34 -4.60 -2.12
N ASP A 202 -16.20 -5.89 -2.36
CA ASP A 202 -17.11 -6.91 -1.89
C ASP A 202 -17.34 -6.78 -0.37
N TYR A 203 -18.59 -6.95 0.06
CA TYR A 203 -18.93 -6.98 1.49
C TYR A 203 -18.10 -8.02 2.27
N ALA A 204 -17.66 -9.09 1.60
CA ALA A 204 -16.78 -10.08 2.15
C ALA A 204 -15.41 -9.52 2.57
N LEU A 205 -14.86 -8.53 1.84
CA LEU A 205 -13.64 -7.82 2.21
C LEU A 205 -13.85 -6.94 3.46
N ARG A 206 -15.00 -6.26 3.56
CA ARG A 206 -15.29 -5.38 4.69
C ARG A 206 -15.28 -6.14 6.03
N ARG A 207 -15.67 -7.40 6.01
CA ARG A 207 -15.60 -8.26 7.22
C ARG A 207 -14.17 -8.66 7.55
N ARG A 208 -13.30 -8.83 6.55
CA ARG A 208 -11.93 -9.35 6.72
C ARG A 208 -10.89 -8.28 7.00
N PHE A 209 -11.15 -7.05 6.59
CA PHE A 209 -10.22 -5.93 6.73
C PHE A 209 -10.80 -4.81 7.61
N ALA A 210 -9.93 -4.12 8.34
CA ALA A 210 -10.26 -2.82 8.90
C ALA A 210 -9.82 -1.72 7.92
N PHE A 211 -10.68 -0.73 7.69
CA PHE A 211 -10.45 0.38 6.77
C PHE A 211 -9.99 1.61 7.53
N ILE A 212 -8.86 2.18 7.13
CA ILE A 212 -8.28 3.36 7.77
C ILE A 212 -8.06 4.41 6.70
N THR A 213 -8.68 5.58 6.87
CA THR A 213 -8.54 6.69 5.93
C THR A 213 -7.35 7.54 6.33
N LEU A 214 -6.40 7.71 5.39
CA LEU A 214 -5.30 8.66 5.50
C LEU A 214 -5.68 9.97 4.84
N LEU A 215 -5.47 11.06 5.55
CA LEU A 215 -5.76 12.43 5.09
C LEU A 215 -4.47 13.17 4.71
N PRO A 216 -4.57 14.20 3.85
CA PRO A 216 -3.45 15.11 3.60
C PRO A 216 -2.96 15.75 4.91
N ALA A 217 -1.65 15.75 5.14
CA ALA A 217 -1.04 16.12 6.42
C ALA A 217 -0.20 17.41 6.33
N TYR A 218 -0.72 18.44 5.67
CA TYR A 218 -0.03 19.72 5.47
C TYR A 218 0.24 20.51 6.77
N SER A 219 -0.49 20.23 7.85
CA SER A 219 -0.27 20.84 9.17
C SER A 219 0.56 19.96 10.11
N SER A 220 1.01 18.79 9.67
CA SER A 220 1.85 17.91 10.47
C SER A 220 3.21 18.55 10.80
N THR A 221 3.81 18.10 11.90
CA THR A 221 5.15 18.56 12.30
C THR A 221 6.20 18.24 11.24
N GLY A 222 6.14 17.05 10.64
CA GLY A 222 7.07 16.62 9.59
C GLY A 222 6.96 17.47 8.32
N PHE A 223 5.75 17.77 7.84
CA PHE A 223 5.58 18.61 6.66
C PHE A 223 6.01 20.06 6.92
N ARG A 224 5.70 20.63 8.09
CA ARG A 224 6.20 21.95 8.49
C ARG A 224 7.72 22.01 8.56
N ALA A 225 8.38 20.92 8.97
CA ALA A 225 9.83 20.85 8.96
C ALA A 225 10.41 20.86 7.53
N ILE A 226 9.74 20.24 6.55
CA ILE A 226 10.11 20.34 5.12
C ILE A 226 10.02 21.80 4.64
N MET A 227 8.89 22.47 4.91
CA MET A 227 8.70 23.88 4.53
C MET A 227 9.78 24.78 5.16
N ALA A 228 10.05 24.61 6.46
CA ALA A 228 11.07 25.39 7.16
C ALA A 228 12.49 25.15 6.59
N ARG A 229 12.84 23.91 6.27
CA ARG A 229 14.13 23.57 5.67
C ARG A 229 14.30 24.14 4.27
N SER A 230 13.23 24.23 3.48
CA SER A 230 13.26 24.80 2.13
C SER A 230 13.47 26.30 2.14
N GLN A 231 13.06 27.02 3.20
CA GLN A 231 13.16 28.47 3.32
C GLN A 231 12.54 29.21 2.13
N ASN A 232 11.57 28.59 1.48
CA ASN A 232 10.93 29.11 0.26
C ASN A 232 9.57 29.74 0.61
N VAL A 233 9.46 31.04 0.41
CA VAL A 233 8.23 31.79 0.73
C VAL A 233 7.08 31.36 -0.20
N LYS A 234 7.36 31.11 -1.46
CA LYS A 234 6.36 30.65 -2.43
C LYS A 234 5.82 29.27 -2.02
N PHE A 235 6.70 28.37 -1.56
CA PHE A 235 6.26 27.06 -1.04
C PHE A 235 5.26 27.20 0.10
N ASN A 236 5.51 28.10 1.06
CA ASN A 236 4.58 28.35 2.14
C ASN A 236 3.21 28.87 1.66
N ARG A 237 3.20 29.72 0.62
CA ARG A 237 1.97 30.23 0.01
C ARG A 237 1.23 29.15 -0.76
N ILE A 238 1.94 28.34 -1.56
CA ILE A 238 1.36 27.21 -2.28
C ILE A 238 0.75 26.18 -1.31
N ALA A 239 1.49 25.77 -0.27
CA ALA A 239 0.97 24.82 0.71
C ALA A 239 -0.32 25.30 1.40
N ARG A 240 -0.44 26.60 1.69
CA ARG A 240 -1.69 27.20 2.20
C ARG A 240 -2.80 27.14 1.16
N SER A 241 -2.50 27.50 -0.09
CA SER A 241 -3.48 27.47 -1.17
C SER A 241 -3.98 26.06 -1.47
N ILE A 242 -3.12 25.02 -1.37
CA ILE A 242 -3.55 23.63 -1.48
C ILE A 242 -4.46 23.22 -0.31
N LYS A 243 -4.23 23.72 0.89
CA LYS A 243 -5.18 23.48 2.01
C LYS A 243 -6.54 24.08 1.72
N ASP A 244 -6.59 25.33 1.21
CA ASP A 244 -7.86 25.98 0.80
C ASP A 244 -8.53 25.18 -0.34
N LEU A 245 -7.77 24.74 -1.34
CA LEU A 245 -8.23 23.88 -2.42
C LEU A 245 -8.82 22.57 -1.87
N ASN A 246 -8.16 21.92 -0.94
CA ASN A 246 -8.63 20.69 -0.33
C ASN A 246 -9.94 20.90 0.48
N ILE A 247 -10.13 22.07 1.08
CA ILE A 247 -11.41 22.42 1.72
C ILE A 247 -12.52 22.54 0.67
N GLU A 248 -12.24 23.15 -0.48
CA GLU A 248 -13.20 23.26 -1.58
C GLU A 248 -13.52 21.88 -2.17
N ILE A 249 -12.50 21.07 -2.50
CA ILE A 249 -12.67 19.71 -3.00
C ILE A 249 -13.48 18.84 -2.02
N SER A 250 -13.18 18.92 -0.73
CA SER A 250 -13.87 18.10 0.28
C SER A 250 -15.35 18.40 0.45
N LYS A 251 -15.78 19.63 0.09
CA LYS A 251 -17.16 20.11 0.16
C LYS A 251 -17.89 20.03 -1.19
N ASP A 252 -17.17 19.68 -2.25
CA ASP A 252 -17.77 19.54 -3.58
C ASP A 252 -18.62 18.28 -3.65
N ASP A 253 -19.87 18.41 -4.09
CA ASP A 253 -20.87 17.32 -4.15
C ASP A 253 -20.44 16.18 -5.09
N MET A 254 -19.61 16.50 -6.09
CA MET A 254 -19.15 15.53 -7.09
C MET A 254 -17.84 14.84 -6.65
N LEU A 255 -17.02 15.46 -5.83
CA LEU A 255 -15.69 14.98 -5.47
C LEU A 255 -15.65 14.40 -4.04
N GLY A 256 -15.68 15.25 -3.04
CA GLY A 256 -15.57 14.87 -1.64
C GLY A 256 -14.12 14.61 -1.17
N PRO A 257 -13.95 14.15 0.09
CA PRO A 257 -12.62 14.03 0.71
C PRO A 257 -11.65 13.05 0.02
N GLY A 258 -12.20 12.13 -0.78
CA GLY A 258 -11.40 11.13 -1.52
C GLY A 258 -10.54 11.71 -2.64
N PHE A 259 -10.81 12.95 -3.05
CA PHE A 259 -10.14 13.64 -4.16
C PHE A 259 -9.18 14.73 -3.71
N MET A 260 -9.00 14.93 -2.39
CA MET A 260 -8.06 15.92 -1.87
C MET A 260 -6.65 15.70 -2.41
N ILE A 261 -5.89 16.76 -2.58
CA ILE A 261 -4.49 16.71 -3.01
C ILE A 261 -3.62 16.32 -1.80
N GLY A 262 -2.87 15.23 -1.93
CA GLY A 262 -1.99 14.74 -0.89
C GLY A 262 -0.72 15.59 -0.73
N HIS A 263 -0.07 15.47 0.41
CA HIS A 263 1.13 16.25 0.75
C HIS A 263 2.41 15.68 0.13
N SER A 264 2.40 14.44 -0.35
CA SER A 264 3.61 13.79 -0.86
C SER A 264 4.12 14.38 -2.18
N TYR A 265 3.28 15.08 -2.94
CA TYR A 265 3.72 15.85 -4.12
C TYR A 265 4.89 16.80 -3.80
N PHE A 266 4.95 17.30 -2.59
CA PHE A 266 5.98 18.24 -2.13
C PHE A 266 7.10 17.58 -1.29
N CYS A 267 7.12 16.25 -1.20
CA CYS A 267 8.10 15.51 -0.41
C CYS A 267 9.26 14.99 -1.27
N LEU A 268 10.04 15.90 -1.87
CA LEU A 268 11.02 15.59 -2.92
C LEU A 268 12.37 15.03 -2.42
N GLY A 269 12.59 14.92 -1.10
CA GLY A 269 13.88 14.49 -0.54
C GLY A 269 14.99 15.54 -0.56
N HIS A 270 14.82 16.64 -1.30
CA HIS A 270 15.69 17.82 -1.34
C HIS A 270 14.94 19.09 -0.93
N LYS A 271 15.62 20.25 -0.94
CA LYS A 271 14.97 21.55 -0.74
C LYS A 271 14.08 21.86 -1.93
N VAL A 272 12.80 22.16 -1.68
CA VAL A 272 11.84 22.52 -2.73
C VAL A 272 12.22 23.87 -3.34
N THR A 273 12.48 23.89 -4.64
CA THR A 273 12.82 25.08 -5.42
C THR A 273 11.57 25.70 -6.06
N ASP A 274 11.72 26.90 -6.66
CA ASP A 274 10.64 27.53 -7.43
C ASP A 274 10.31 26.71 -8.69
N GLU A 275 11.32 26.11 -9.32
CA GLU A 275 11.14 25.24 -10.47
C GLU A 275 10.36 23.97 -10.10
N ASP A 276 10.70 23.33 -8.98
CA ASP A 276 9.92 22.19 -8.47
C ASP A 276 8.46 22.57 -8.25
N LEU A 277 8.20 23.74 -7.65
CA LEU A 277 6.83 24.22 -7.41
C LEU A 277 6.06 24.45 -8.71
N SER A 278 6.71 25.05 -9.71
CA SER A 278 6.11 25.27 -11.03
C SER A 278 5.75 23.92 -11.67
N ASN A 279 6.69 22.99 -11.69
CA ASN A 279 6.50 21.66 -12.26
C ASN A 279 5.37 20.88 -11.57
N ILE A 280 5.34 20.87 -10.24
CA ILE A 280 4.28 20.20 -9.46
C ILE A 280 2.91 20.83 -9.77
N ILE A 281 2.83 22.16 -9.81
CA ILE A 281 1.55 22.82 -10.08
C ILE A 281 1.11 22.59 -11.53
N GLU A 282 1.97 22.84 -12.50
CA GLU A 282 1.59 22.81 -13.92
C GLU A 282 1.38 21.40 -14.46
N TYR A 283 2.22 20.44 -14.04
CA TYR A 283 2.23 19.11 -14.66
C TYR A 283 1.60 18.01 -13.80
N GLU A 284 1.37 18.25 -12.51
CA GLU A 284 0.79 17.25 -11.62
C GLU A 284 -0.56 17.69 -11.05
N ILE A 285 -0.68 18.92 -10.50
CA ILE A 285 -1.89 19.36 -9.81
C ILE A 285 -2.92 19.93 -10.79
N MET A 286 -2.52 20.81 -11.72
CA MET A 286 -3.48 21.38 -12.66
C MET A 286 -4.18 20.33 -13.54
N PRO A 287 -3.46 19.33 -14.10
CA PRO A 287 -4.13 18.24 -14.84
C PRO A 287 -5.16 17.46 -14.01
N LEU A 288 -4.91 17.28 -12.69
CA LEU A 288 -5.92 16.67 -11.82
C LEU A 288 -7.16 17.55 -11.66
N LEU A 289 -6.97 18.87 -11.54
CA LEU A 289 -8.10 19.80 -11.42
C LEU A 289 -8.91 19.88 -12.73
N ASP A 290 -8.26 19.80 -13.90
CA ASP A 290 -8.92 19.70 -15.20
C ASP A 290 -9.81 18.46 -15.27
N GLU A 291 -9.34 17.31 -14.74
CA GLU A 291 -10.13 16.08 -14.67
C GLU A 291 -11.27 16.20 -13.65
N TYR A 292 -10.98 16.74 -12.46
CA TYR A 292 -11.95 16.84 -11.36
C TYR A 292 -13.11 17.76 -11.70
N TRP A 293 -12.83 18.87 -12.36
CA TRP A 293 -13.79 19.92 -12.70
C TRP A 293 -13.92 20.14 -14.21
N TYR A 294 -13.89 19.01 -14.96
CA TYR A 294 -14.03 19.02 -16.43
C TYR A 294 -15.22 19.86 -16.92
N ASP A 295 -16.37 19.76 -16.24
CA ASP A 295 -17.60 20.50 -16.55
C ASP A 295 -17.62 21.93 -15.93
N PHE A 296 -16.58 22.32 -15.19
CA PHE A 296 -16.50 23.60 -14.48
C PHE A 296 -15.18 24.33 -14.74
N PRO A 297 -14.85 24.69 -16.01
CA PRO A 297 -13.55 25.27 -16.35
C PRO A 297 -13.23 26.57 -15.60
N ASP A 298 -14.23 27.39 -15.26
CA ASP A 298 -14.05 28.62 -14.50
C ASP A 298 -13.46 28.36 -13.10
N LYS A 299 -13.78 27.22 -12.47
CA LYS A 299 -13.15 26.82 -11.19
C LYS A 299 -11.68 26.52 -11.37
N VAL A 300 -11.34 25.81 -12.45
CA VAL A 300 -9.95 25.44 -12.78
C VAL A 300 -9.15 26.70 -13.07
N GLU A 301 -9.67 27.59 -13.91
CA GLU A 301 -9.00 28.84 -14.29
C GLU A 301 -8.71 29.73 -13.08
N ARG A 302 -9.68 29.87 -12.15
CA ARG A 302 -9.50 30.60 -10.89
C ARG A 302 -8.33 30.05 -10.06
N TRP A 303 -8.20 28.71 -9.95
CA TRP A 303 -7.09 28.09 -9.23
C TRP A 303 -5.77 28.25 -9.97
N HIS A 304 -5.77 28.13 -11.29
CA HIS A 304 -4.60 28.36 -12.13
C HIS A 304 -4.07 29.79 -11.96
N GLU A 305 -4.94 30.82 -12.05
CA GLU A 305 -4.55 32.20 -11.79
C GLU A 305 -3.98 32.41 -10.39
N LYS A 306 -4.61 31.78 -9.35
CA LYS A 306 -4.13 31.88 -7.98
C LYS A 306 -2.72 31.32 -7.82
N PHE A 307 -2.45 30.15 -8.40
CA PHE A 307 -1.12 29.54 -8.34
C PHE A 307 -0.09 30.33 -9.16
N THR A 308 -0.45 30.75 -10.35
CA THR A 308 0.42 31.58 -11.23
C THR A 308 0.83 32.89 -10.53
N LYS A 309 -0.08 33.57 -9.85
CA LYS A 309 0.24 34.78 -9.05
C LYS A 309 1.24 34.48 -7.93
N ILE A 310 1.20 33.32 -7.32
CA ILE A 310 2.16 32.93 -6.27
C ILE A 310 3.52 32.59 -6.88
N LEU A 311 3.55 31.89 -8.00
CA LEU A 311 4.78 31.47 -8.67
C LEU A 311 5.54 32.67 -9.29
N ASN A 312 4.84 33.69 -9.76
CA ASN A 312 5.43 34.87 -10.40
C ASN A 312 5.74 36.03 -9.42
N GLY A 313 5.21 36.01 -8.20
CA GLY A 313 5.42 37.03 -7.15
C GLY A 313 6.26 36.54 -5.99
#